data_a2486af777e0b10a0b6efcebd8cd4418
#
_entry.id   a2486af777e0b10a0b6efcebd8cd4418
#
_cell.length_a   1.000
_cell.length_b   1.000
_cell.length_c   1.000
_cell.angle_alpha   90.00
_cell.angle_beta   90.00
_cell.angle_gamma   90.00
#
_symmetry.space_group_name_H-M   'P 1'
#
loop_
_entity.id
_entity.type
_entity.pdbx_description
1 polymer ?
#
loop_
_entity_poly.entity_id
_entity_poly.type
_entity_poly.pdbx_seq_one_letter_code
_entity_poly.pdbx_strand_id
1 'polypeptide(L)'
;MRTIPWVRDVAKRYRDRGLSVVGIHTPEFPWERVRSAVEAKVRKEGLDFPHLLDNDHAYWNALENQYWPSVYLVDRCGRIREKAIGEVHAGQPSGRRLESRIEALLRESTAECGAKGTGKTR
;
A
#
# COMPACT_ATOMS: atom_id res chain seq x y z
N MET A 1 12.30 8.59 2.92
CA MET A 1 11.82 7.68 1.91
C MET A 1 11.09 8.45 0.84
N ARG A 2 11.48 8.27 -0.41
CA ARG A 2 10.93 9.10 -1.47
C ARG A 2 9.57 8.69 -1.96
N THR A 3 9.13 7.47 -1.64
CA THR A 3 7.80 7.04 -2.02
C THR A 3 6.71 7.73 -1.20
N ILE A 4 7.05 8.23 -0.01
CA ILE A 4 6.07 8.83 0.89
C ILE A 4 5.30 10.00 0.25
N PRO A 5 5.94 10.95 -0.44
CA PRO A 5 5.16 12.03 -1.06
C PRO A 5 4.14 11.51 -2.07
N TRP A 6 4.48 10.47 -2.83
CA TRP A 6 3.56 9.89 -3.80
C TRP A 6 2.38 9.23 -3.08
N VAL A 7 2.65 8.43 -2.05
CA VAL A 7 1.59 7.75 -1.31
C VAL A 7 0.65 8.76 -0.66
N ARG A 8 1.23 9.82 -0.05
CA ARG A 8 0.43 10.85 0.61
C ARG A 8 -0.50 11.52 -0.38
N ASP A 9 0.00 11.85 -1.57
CA ASP A 9 -0.80 12.51 -2.60
C ASP A 9 -1.91 11.57 -3.09
N VAL A 10 -1.60 10.32 -3.35
CA VAL A 10 -2.57 9.37 -3.86
C VAL A 10 -3.65 9.10 -2.81
N ALA A 11 -3.27 8.97 -1.54
CA ALA A 11 -4.23 8.74 -0.48
C ALA A 11 -5.27 9.87 -0.42
N LYS A 12 -4.82 11.12 -0.55
CA LYS A 12 -5.73 12.25 -0.50
C LYS A 12 -6.56 12.37 -1.76
N ARG A 13 -5.92 12.20 -2.91
CA ARG A 13 -6.58 12.44 -4.19
C ARG A 13 -7.68 11.44 -4.48
N TYR A 14 -7.51 10.20 -4.07
CA TYR A 14 -8.46 9.14 -4.41
C TYR A 14 -9.36 8.72 -3.24
N ARG A 15 -9.22 9.35 -2.08
CA ARG A 15 -10.00 8.95 -0.91
C ARG A 15 -11.49 8.93 -1.19
N ASP A 16 -12.01 10.00 -1.77
CA ASP A 16 -13.44 10.12 -2.00
C ASP A 16 -13.92 9.26 -3.16
N ARG A 17 -12.99 8.67 -3.89
CA ARG A 17 -13.34 7.80 -5.01
C ARG A 17 -13.28 6.33 -4.62
N GLY A 18 -12.97 6.04 -3.37
CA GLY A 18 -13.01 4.67 -2.88
C GLY A 18 -11.69 3.99 -2.62
N LEU A 19 -10.59 4.73 -2.71
CA LEU A 19 -9.29 4.16 -2.41
C LEU A 19 -9.01 4.24 -0.91
N SER A 20 -8.59 3.11 -0.33
CA SER A 20 -8.10 3.09 1.04
C SER A 20 -6.63 2.71 1.00
N VAL A 21 -5.84 3.37 1.82
CA VAL A 21 -4.41 3.10 1.90
C VAL A 21 -4.10 2.60 3.31
N VAL A 22 -3.29 1.55 3.39
CA VAL A 22 -2.81 1.04 4.68
C VAL A 22 -1.30 0.93 4.56
N GLY A 23 -0.60 1.53 5.50
CA GLY A 23 0.84 1.39 5.58
C GLY A 23 1.20 0.20 6.45
N ILE A 24 2.18 -0.58 6.04
CA ILE A 24 2.67 -1.69 6.85
C ILE A 24 4.14 -1.44 7.10
N HIS A 25 4.49 -1.20 8.36
CA HIS A 25 5.85 -0.93 8.73
C HIS A 25 6.50 -2.21 9.21
N THR A 26 7.36 -2.78 8.38
CA THR A 26 8.13 -3.97 8.73
C THR A 26 9.55 -3.51 9.02
N PRO A 27 10.02 -3.67 10.26
CA PRO A 27 11.31 -3.12 10.63
C PRO A 27 12.46 -3.89 9.99
N GLU A 28 13.46 -3.14 9.50
CA GLU A 28 14.68 -3.72 8.99
C GLU A 28 15.70 -3.82 10.12
N PHE A 29 15.64 -2.91 11.09
CA PHE A 29 16.57 -2.84 12.21
C PHE A 29 15.80 -2.82 13.53
N PRO A 30 16.42 -3.29 14.64
CA PRO A 30 15.70 -3.36 15.92
C PRO A 30 15.10 -2.06 16.40
N TRP A 31 15.76 -0.92 16.15
CA TRP A 31 15.23 0.36 16.63
C TRP A 31 13.98 0.78 15.87
N GLU A 32 13.68 0.14 14.76
CA GLU A 32 12.48 0.47 14.00
C GLU A 32 11.24 -0.20 14.57
N ARG A 33 11.40 -1.00 15.62
CA ARG A 33 10.25 -1.66 16.25
C ARG A 33 9.56 -0.78 17.28
N VAL A 34 10.10 0.39 17.56
CA VAL A 34 9.56 1.25 18.60
C VAL A 34 8.32 1.96 18.08
N ARG A 35 7.16 1.64 18.65
CA ARG A 35 5.88 2.16 18.18
C ARG A 35 5.82 3.68 18.20
N SER A 36 6.32 4.30 19.27
CA SER A 36 6.27 5.74 19.38
C SER A 36 7.08 6.44 18.29
N ALA A 37 8.21 5.82 17.88
CA ALA A 37 9.02 6.38 16.81
C ALA A 37 8.28 6.32 15.48
N VAL A 38 7.57 5.23 15.22
CA VAL A 38 6.77 5.07 14.01
C VAL A 38 5.64 6.09 14.00
N GLU A 39 4.96 6.26 15.12
CA GLU A 39 3.86 7.22 15.23
C GLU A 39 4.35 8.64 15.00
N ALA A 40 5.52 8.98 15.54
CA ALA A 40 6.09 10.29 15.34
C ALA A 40 6.41 10.56 13.87
N LYS A 41 6.95 9.55 13.18
CA LYS A 41 7.25 9.69 11.77
C LYS A 41 6.00 9.86 10.93
N VAL A 42 4.95 9.08 11.24
CA VAL A 42 3.68 9.18 10.53
C VAL A 42 3.11 10.59 10.66
N ARG A 43 3.16 11.17 11.87
CA ARG A 43 2.68 12.53 12.08
C ARG A 43 3.56 13.54 11.34
N LYS A 44 4.88 13.36 11.40
CA LYS A 44 5.79 14.28 10.76
C LYS A 44 5.58 14.32 9.25
N GLU A 45 5.33 13.17 8.65
CA GLU A 45 5.14 13.09 7.22
C GLU A 45 3.71 13.41 6.77
N GLY A 46 2.82 13.65 7.72
CA GLY A 46 1.44 14.01 7.36
C GLY A 46 0.66 12.87 6.76
N LEU A 47 0.95 11.63 7.19
CA LEU A 47 0.26 10.48 6.65
C LEU A 47 -0.99 10.24 7.49
N ASP A 48 -2.16 10.39 6.88
CA ASP A 48 -3.42 10.30 7.61
C ASP A 48 -4.17 9.02 7.28
N PHE A 49 -3.47 7.94 7.03
CA PHE A 49 -4.09 6.63 6.81
C PHE A 49 -3.53 5.64 7.84
N PRO A 50 -4.22 4.51 8.06
CA PRO A 50 -3.80 3.56 9.08
C PRO A 50 -2.45 2.94 8.80
N HIS A 51 -1.72 2.63 9.87
CA HIS A 51 -0.44 1.96 9.76
C HIS A 51 -0.42 0.77 10.70
N LEU A 52 0.10 -0.36 10.21
CA LEU A 52 0.29 -1.56 11.02
C LEU A 52 1.77 -1.74 11.29
N LEU A 53 2.07 -2.26 12.47
CA LEU A 53 3.46 -2.60 12.80
C LEU A 53 3.63 -4.08 12.56
N ASP A 54 4.54 -4.44 11.66
CA ASP A 54 4.80 -5.82 11.29
C ASP A 54 6.11 -6.26 11.95
N ASN A 55 6.18 -6.12 13.28
CA ASN A 55 7.42 -6.33 14.01
C ASN A 55 7.94 -7.76 13.92
N ASP A 56 7.07 -8.74 13.72
CA ASP A 56 7.48 -10.12 13.60
C ASP A 56 7.57 -10.57 12.15
N HIS A 57 7.46 -9.65 11.21
CA HIS A 57 7.58 -9.92 9.77
C HIS A 57 6.49 -10.86 9.23
N ALA A 58 5.35 -10.94 9.90
CA ALA A 58 4.28 -11.83 9.43
C ALA A 58 3.78 -11.43 8.06
N TYR A 59 3.50 -10.12 7.85
CA TYR A 59 3.05 -9.65 6.54
C TYR A 59 4.17 -9.71 5.52
N TRP A 60 5.39 -9.37 5.94
CA TRP A 60 6.54 -9.41 5.05
C TRP A 60 6.71 -10.81 4.47
N ASN A 61 6.65 -11.83 5.34
CA ASN A 61 6.83 -13.20 4.92
C ASN A 61 5.65 -13.72 4.10
N ALA A 62 4.43 -13.35 4.50
CA ALA A 62 3.24 -13.79 3.78
C ALA A 62 3.21 -13.26 2.34
N LEU A 63 3.73 -12.05 2.14
CA LEU A 63 3.79 -11.46 0.81
C LEU A 63 5.07 -11.82 0.08
N GLU A 64 5.95 -12.59 0.71
CA GLU A 64 7.23 -13.00 0.13
C GLU A 64 8.06 -11.80 -0.29
N ASN A 65 8.04 -10.75 0.52
CA ASN A 65 8.80 -9.54 0.22
C ASN A 65 10.28 -9.76 0.40
N GLN A 66 11.08 -9.08 -0.41
CA GLN A 66 12.53 -9.13 -0.30
C GLN A 66 13.14 -7.75 -0.21
N TYR A 67 12.41 -6.72 -0.61
CA TYR A 67 12.96 -5.38 -0.68
C TYR A 67 11.99 -4.33 -0.14
N TRP A 68 12.51 -3.28 0.45
CA TRP A 68 11.77 -2.09 0.85
C TRP A 68 12.02 -0.98 -0.17
N PRO A 69 11.07 -0.14 -0.46
CA PRO A 69 9.66 -0.32 -0.18
C PRO A 69 8.98 -1.20 -1.22
N SER A 70 7.81 -1.70 -0.89
CA SER A 70 6.98 -2.44 -1.84
C SER A 70 5.57 -1.90 -1.78
N VAL A 71 4.92 -1.81 -2.93
CA VAL A 71 3.54 -1.33 -3.02
C VAL A 71 2.70 -2.42 -3.66
N TYR A 72 1.55 -2.67 -3.06
CA TYR A 72 0.61 -3.63 -3.59
C TYR A 72 -0.72 -2.94 -3.85
N LEU A 73 -1.32 -3.18 -5.00
CA LEU A 73 -2.67 -2.72 -5.29
C LEU A 73 -3.60 -3.91 -5.16
N VAL A 74 -4.59 -3.76 -4.29
CA VAL A 74 -5.56 -4.81 -4.01
C VAL A 74 -6.91 -4.33 -4.50
N ASP A 75 -7.64 -5.18 -5.22
CA ASP A 75 -8.91 -4.77 -5.79
C ASP A 75 -10.04 -4.92 -4.78
N ARG A 76 -11.27 -4.60 -5.18
CA ARG A 76 -12.42 -4.65 -4.29
C ARG A 76 -12.77 -6.06 -3.85
N CYS A 77 -12.22 -7.05 -4.53
CA CYS A 77 -12.46 -8.45 -4.19
C CYS A 77 -11.37 -9.02 -3.29
N GLY A 78 -10.40 -8.22 -2.90
CA GLY A 78 -9.31 -8.67 -2.03
C GLY A 78 -8.17 -9.35 -2.75
N ARG A 79 -8.11 -9.23 -4.07
CA ARG A 79 -7.05 -9.87 -4.84
C ARG A 79 -5.94 -8.87 -5.14
N ILE A 80 -4.69 -9.33 -5.05
CA ILE A 80 -3.54 -8.49 -5.41
C ILE A 80 -3.48 -8.42 -6.92
N ARG A 81 -3.56 -7.23 -7.45
CA ARG A 81 -3.59 -7.01 -8.89
C ARG A 81 -2.31 -6.39 -9.43
N GLU A 82 -1.51 -5.77 -8.59
CA GLU A 82 -0.28 -5.14 -9.02
C GLU A 82 0.71 -5.12 -7.87
N LYS A 83 1.99 -5.31 -8.16
CA LYS A 83 3.04 -5.23 -7.18
C LYS A 83 4.16 -4.38 -7.76
N ALA A 84 4.64 -3.42 -7.01
CA ALA A 84 5.77 -2.59 -7.41
C ALA A 84 6.84 -2.66 -6.35
N ILE A 85 8.07 -2.98 -6.75
CA ILE A 85 9.19 -3.04 -5.84
C ILE A 85 10.05 -1.82 -6.08
N GLY A 86 10.52 -1.20 -5.01
CA GLY A 86 11.34 -0.01 -5.10
C GLY A 86 10.53 1.26 -4.94
N GLU A 87 11.21 2.37 -5.01
CA GLU A 87 10.55 3.65 -4.75
C GLU A 87 9.68 4.10 -5.91
N VAL A 88 8.57 4.73 -5.57
CA VAL A 88 7.63 5.26 -6.53
C VAL A 88 7.65 6.77 -6.38
N HIS A 89 7.79 7.48 -7.50
CA HIS A 89 7.92 8.92 -7.48
C HIS A 89 6.82 9.57 -8.29
N ALA A 90 6.23 10.62 -7.76
CA ALA A 90 5.20 11.39 -8.45
C ALA A 90 5.76 11.95 -9.76
N GLY A 91 4.97 11.90 -10.81
CA GLY A 91 5.37 12.44 -12.09
C GLY A 91 6.35 11.61 -12.88
N GLN A 92 6.82 10.50 -12.30
CA GLN A 92 7.72 9.59 -12.99
C GLN A 92 6.95 8.40 -13.53
N PRO A 93 7.52 7.61 -14.44
CA PRO A 93 6.79 6.48 -15.02
C PRO A 93 6.24 5.49 -13.99
N SER A 94 6.98 5.23 -12.91
CA SER A 94 6.51 4.31 -11.90
C SER A 94 5.24 4.81 -11.23
N GLY A 95 5.19 6.09 -10.88
CA GLY A 95 4.01 6.67 -10.25
C GLY A 95 2.84 6.72 -11.22
N ARG A 96 3.09 7.13 -12.46
CA ARG A 96 2.03 7.21 -13.47
C ARG A 96 1.44 5.85 -13.77
N ARG A 97 2.28 4.81 -13.83
CA ARG A 97 1.79 3.46 -14.10
C ARG A 97 0.88 2.98 -12.98
N LEU A 98 1.27 3.19 -11.73
CA LEU A 98 0.45 2.76 -10.61
C LEU A 98 -0.84 3.58 -10.53
N GLU A 99 -0.77 4.88 -10.82
CA GLU A 99 -1.98 5.71 -10.82
C GLU A 99 -2.96 5.26 -11.89
N SER A 100 -2.44 4.88 -13.06
CA SER A 100 -3.29 4.35 -14.12
C SER A 100 -3.97 3.05 -13.69
N ARG A 101 -3.25 2.19 -12.99
CA ARG A 101 -3.83 0.96 -12.47
C ARG A 101 -4.87 1.23 -11.38
N ILE A 102 -4.61 2.21 -10.52
CA ILE A 102 -5.58 2.61 -9.51
C ILE A 102 -6.87 3.06 -10.19
N GLU A 103 -6.76 3.90 -11.21
CA GLU A 103 -7.93 4.37 -11.93
C GLU A 103 -8.72 3.20 -12.53
N ALA A 104 -8.02 2.24 -13.13
CA ALA A 104 -8.69 1.08 -13.70
C ALA A 104 -9.39 0.24 -12.65
N LEU A 105 -8.73 0.03 -11.52
CA LEU A 105 -9.32 -0.78 -10.46
C LEU A 105 -10.52 -0.10 -9.82
N LEU A 106 -10.50 1.23 -9.74
CA LEU A 106 -11.64 1.97 -9.17
C LEU A 106 -12.88 1.83 -10.03
N ARG A 107 -12.71 1.54 -11.33
CA ARG A 107 -13.85 1.38 -12.21
C ARG A 107 -14.44 -0.04 -12.18
N GLU A 108 -13.76 -0.98 -11.54
CA GLU A 108 -14.25 -2.35 -11.50
C GLU A 108 -15.37 -2.52 -10.49
N SER A 109 -16.27 -3.47 -10.77
CA SER A 109 -17.40 -3.73 -9.92
C SER A 109 -17.10 -4.89 -8.97
N THR A 110 -17.81 -4.95 -7.84
CA THR A 110 -17.72 -6.09 -6.94
C THR A 110 -18.61 -7.24 -7.39
N ALA A 111 -19.38 -7.08 -8.44
CA ALA A 111 -20.31 -8.12 -8.86
C ALA A 111 -19.59 -9.42 -9.20
N GLU A 112 -18.42 -9.33 -9.76
CA GLU A 112 -17.70 -10.52 -10.14
C GLU A 112 -16.99 -11.21 -8.99
N CYS A 113 -16.89 -10.56 -7.84
CA CYS A 113 -16.24 -11.17 -6.70
C CYS A 113 -17.03 -12.38 -6.24
N GLY A 114 -18.32 -12.27 -6.21
CA GLY A 114 -19.15 -13.38 -5.80
C GLY A 114 -19.08 -14.54 -6.78
N ALA A 115 -18.95 -14.21 -8.05
CA ALA A 115 -18.90 -15.26 -9.05
C ALA A 115 -17.65 -16.10 -8.90
N LYS A 116 -16.52 -15.44 -8.65
CA LYS A 116 -15.33 -16.17 -8.55
C LYS A 116 -15.15 -16.65 -7.22
N GLY A 117 -15.70 -16.11 -6.38
CA GLY A 117 -15.67 -16.44 -5.09
C GLY A 117 -14.52 -16.96 -4.52
N THR A 118 -13.74 -17.15 -5.01
CA THR A 118 -12.82 -17.72 -4.57
C THR A 118 -12.03 -17.17 -3.80
N GLY A 119 -11.97 -16.46 -3.66
CA GLY A 119 -11.29 -15.88 -2.88
C GLY A 119 -10.01 -16.17 -2.70
N LYS A 120 -9.51 -16.56 -3.00
CA LYS A 120 -8.37 -16.74 -2.85
C LYS A 120 -7.63 -15.81 -2.89
N THR A 121 -7.40 -15.17 -2.73
CA THR A 121 -6.92 -14.19 -2.78
C THR A 121 -5.82 -14.01 -2.25
N ARG A 122 -5.36 -13.69 -1.94
CA ARG A 122 -4.38 -13.35 -1.49
C ARG A 122 -3.46 -13.60 -1.84
#